data_2386020c8dbe371257d796ecb5aca434
#
_entry.id   2386020c8dbe371257d796ecb5aca434
#
_cell.length_a   1.000
_cell.length_b   1.000
_cell.length_c   1.000
_cell.angle_alpha   90.00
_cell.angle_beta   90.00
_cell.angle_gamma   90.00
#
_symmetry.space_group_name_H-M   'P 1'
#
loop_
_entity.id
_entity.type
_entity.pdbx_description
1 polymer ?
#
loop_
_entity_poly.entity_id
_entity_poly.type
_entity_poly.pdbx_seq_one_letter_code
_entity_poly.pdbx_strand_id
1 'polypeptide(L)'
;MSILAFLEAGIDFTDQDLGEVPVLNMIFDLIENLKKEKESFESIKSIKEGLDIAIIGPPNVGKSTLINHLSKREVSLTSRIAGTTRDIIESKVLINGIFVTFLDTAGVRETKNTIEKKGIATIKKRLKSVAFKIFLINKETDLNNMGIKIFDEDLVFKAKADRGNKTRFSGISGKTGLGVKEAISLIEKKLPKFYFNSGSISTYRQQSKISDLLDVFLGLERDIMGGLDVELVAEKARYGLKLIEQLTGRIDTEEVLGIIFKSFCIGK
;
A
#
# COMPACT_ATOMS: atom_id res chain seq x y z
N MET A 1 26.62 0.19 -8.68
CA MET A 1 28.00 0.02 -9.21
C MET A 1 28.47 1.29 -9.95
N SER A 2 27.85 1.66 -11.06
CA SER A 2 28.30 2.85 -11.86
C SER A 2 28.38 4.14 -11.04
N ILE A 3 27.40 4.44 -10.17
CA ILE A 3 27.42 5.61 -9.29
C ILE A 3 28.68 5.62 -8.40
N LEU A 4 28.99 4.51 -7.75
CA LEU A 4 30.17 4.40 -6.89
C LEU A 4 31.46 4.55 -7.71
N ALA A 5 31.54 3.94 -8.89
CA ALA A 5 32.69 4.03 -9.76
C ALA A 5 32.97 5.49 -10.19
N PHE A 6 31.92 6.28 -10.49
CA PHE A 6 32.06 7.70 -10.80
C PHE A 6 32.52 8.52 -9.58
N LEU A 7 31.99 8.25 -8.40
CA LEU A 7 32.40 8.94 -7.17
C LEU A 7 33.85 8.65 -6.80
N GLU A 8 34.29 7.37 -6.87
CA GLU A 8 35.68 6.96 -6.63
C GLU A 8 36.62 7.59 -7.64
N ALA A 9 36.24 7.63 -8.92
CA ALA A 9 37.05 8.30 -9.94
C ALA A 9 37.15 9.81 -9.67
N GLY A 10 36.10 10.46 -9.15
CA GLY A 10 36.14 11.89 -8.75
C GLY A 10 37.09 12.15 -7.58
N ILE A 11 37.29 11.17 -6.69
CA ILE A 11 38.25 11.24 -5.58
C ILE A 11 39.69 11.08 -6.10
N ASP A 12 39.91 10.08 -6.97
CA ASP A 12 41.25 9.70 -7.43
C ASP A 12 41.81 10.66 -8.53
N PHE A 13 40.94 11.27 -9.30
CA PHE A 13 41.27 12.10 -10.45
C PHE A 13 40.70 13.53 -10.33
N THR A 14 41.12 14.26 -9.30
CA THR A 14 40.63 15.59 -8.93
C THR A 14 40.88 16.65 -10.04
N ASP A 15 41.85 16.40 -10.95
CA ASP A 15 42.20 17.32 -12.05
C ASP A 15 41.26 17.17 -13.27
N GLN A 16 40.37 16.20 -13.29
CA GLN A 16 39.41 15.98 -14.37
C GLN A 16 38.01 16.35 -13.87
N ASP A 17 37.39 17.33 -14.55
CA ASP A 17 35.97 17.65 -14.31
C ASP A 17 35.11 16.49 -14.83
N LEU A 18 34.83 15.51 -13.99
CA LEU A 18 34.02 14.34 -14.31
C LEU A 18 32.52 14.66 -14.38
N GLY A 19 32.14 15.90 -14.02
CA GLY A 19 30.78 16.43 -14.07
C GLY A 19 29.85 15.76 -13.04
N GLU A 20 29.23 16.54 -12.17
CA GLU A 20 28.23 16.07 -11.19
C GLU A 20 26.94 15.58 -11.85
N VAL A 21 26.62 16.09 -13.03
CA VAL A 21 25.36 15.86 -13.75
C VAL A 21 25.11 14.37 -14.10
N PRO A 22 26.11 13.57 -14.55
CA PRO A 22 25.86 12.15 -14.84
C PRO A 22 25.51 11.34 -13.60
N VAL A 23 26.13 11.63 -12.46
CA VAL A 23 25.87 10.91 -11.19
C VAL A 23 24.47 11.19 -10.66
N LEU A 24 24.04 12.46 -10.69
CA LEU A 24 22.69 12.84 -10.28
C LEU A 24 21.61 12.15 -11.13
N ASN A 25 21.79 12.09 -12.45
CA ASN A 25 20.85 11.42 -13.33
C ASN A 25 20.74 9.91 -13.00
N MET A 26 21.88 9.25 -12.74
CA MET A 26 21.90 7.84 -12.33
C MET A 26 21.18 7.63 -10.99
N ILE A 27 21.32 8.56 -10.05
CA ILE A 27 20.64 8.53 -8.75
C ILE A 27 19.13 8.73 -8.94
N PHE A 28 18.69 9.69 -9.77
CA PHE A 28 17.27 9.90 -10.07
C PHE A 28 16.63 8.66 -10.69
N ASP A 29 17.27 8.05 -11.70
CA ASP A 29 16.77 6.84 -12.33
C ASP A 29 16.65 5.69 -11.32
N LEU A 30 17.63 5.55 -10.42
CA LEU A 30 17.61 4.52 -9.39
C LEU A 30 16.50 4.76 -8.36
N ILE A 31 16.32 6.00 -7.90
CA ILE A 31 15.23 6.39 -6.99
C ILE A 31 13.87 6.09 -7.63
N GLU A 32 13.70 6.41 -8.91
CA GLU A 32 12.44 6.13 -9.61
C GLU A 32 12.15 4.63 -9.71
N ASN A 33 13.18 3.84 -10.04
CA ASN A 33 13.06 2.39 -10.07
C ASN A 33 12.75 1.78 -8.69
N LEU A 34 13.41 2.25 -7.62
CA LEU A 34 13.14 1.81 -6.25
C LEU A 34 11.71 2.16 -5.80
N LYS A 35 11.20 3.33 -6.18
CA LYS A 35 9.80 3.70 -5.94
C LYS A 35 8.82 2.76 -6.64
N LYS A 36 9.06 2.45 -7.91
CA LYS A 36 8.24 1.50 -8.69
C LYS A 36 8.24 0.09 -8.07
N GLU A 37 9.40 -0.40 -7.64
CA GLU A 37 9.51 -1.69 -6.95
C GLU A 37 8.76 -1.71 -5.62
N LYS A 38 8.83 -0.64 -4.84
CA LYS A 38 8.08 -0.50 -3.58
C LYS A 38 6.56 -0.51 -3.82
N GLU A 39 6.07 0.22 -4.81
CA GLU A 39 4.65 0.23 -5.19
C GLU A 39 4.19 -1.15 -5.68
N SER A 40 5.02 -1.83 -6.46
CA SER A 40 4.76 -3.19 -6.93
C SER A 40 4.61 -4.17 -5.75
N PHE A 41 5.46 -4.06 -4.74
CA PHE A 41 5.36 -4.90 -3.53
C PHE A 41 4.05 -4.68 -2.77
N GLU A 42 3.62 -3.43 -2.55
CA GLU A 42 2.36 -3.14 -1.87
C GLU A 42 1.16 -3.74 -2.63
N SER A 43 1.21 -3.75 -3.96
CA SER A 43 0.22 -4.42 -4.79
C SER A 43 0.22 -5.94 -4.57
N ILE A 44 1.39 -6.59 -4.59
CA ILE A 44 1.55 -8.04 -4.35
C ILE A 44 1.10 -8.42 -2.93
N LYS A 45 1.42 -7.60 -1.95
CA LYS A 45 0.97 -7.76 -0.57
C LYS A 45 -0.55 -7.75 -0.47
N SER A 46 -1.19 -6.76 -1.10
CA SER A 46 -2.64 -6.65 -1.14
C SER A 46 -3.33 -7.87 -1.78
N ILE A 47 -2.67 -8.52 -2.77
CA ILE A 47 -3.16 -9.79 -3.34
C ILE A 47 -3.06 -10.93 -2.32
N LYS A 48 -1.91 -11.08 -1.66
CA LYS A 48 -1.63 -12.21 -0.75
C LYS A 48 -2.44 -12.14 0.55
N GLU A 49 -2.52 -10.95 1.14
CA GLU A 49 -3.15 -10.73 2.44
C GLU A 49 -4.63 -10.37 2.32
N GLY A 50 -5.00 -9.78 1.19
CA GLY A 50 -6.30 -9.15 1.00
C GLY A 50 -6.37 -7.76 1.63
N LEU A 51 -7.50 -7.10 1.43
CA LEU A 51 -7.77 -5.77 1.97
C LEU A 51 -9.02 -5.78 2.84
N ASP A 52 -8.95 -5.13 3.97
CA ASP A 52 -10.10 -4.92 4.82
C ASP A 52 -10.81 -3.62 4.42
N ILE A 53 -12.15 -3.69 4.25
CA ILE A 53 -13.03 -2.54 4.03
C ILE A 53 -14.09 -2.55 5.13
N ALA A 54 -14.19 -1.48 5.91
CA ALA A 54 -15.19 -1.38 6.96
C ALA A 54 -16.51 -0.83 6.42
N ILE A 55 -17.63 -1.48 6.75
CA ILE A 55 -18.98 -0.96 6.47
C ILE A 55 -19.53 -0.34 7.74
N ILE A 56 -19.74 0.97 7.72
CA ILE A 56 -20.16 1.79 8.86
C ILE A 56 -21.55 2.36 8.59
N GLY A 57 -22.37 2.40 9.63
CA GLY A 57 -23.70 2.99 9.51
C GLY A 57 -24.56 2.70 10.73
N PRO A 58 -25.70 3.39 10.90
CA PRO A 58 -26.59 3.22 12.03
C PRO A 58 -27.13 1.78 12.12
N PRO A 59 -27.66 1.42 13.27
CA PRO A 59 -28.35 0.12 13.43
C PRO A 59 -29.44 -0.05 12.37
N ASN A 60 -29.61 -1.29 11.90
CA ASN A 60 -30.65 -1.68 10.93
C ASN A 60 -30.64 -0.90 9.59
N VAL A 61 -29.53 -0.24 9.26
CA VAL A 61 -29.37 0.45 7.96
C VAL A 61 -29.28 -0.53 6.79
N GLY A 62 -28.80 -1.76 7.04
CA GLY A 62 -28.67 -2.80 6.01
C GLY A 62 -27.23 -3.25 5.74
N LYS A 63 -26.30 -3.02 6.68
CA LYS A 63 -24.88 -3.41 6.54
C LYS A 63 -24.70 -4.90 6.23
N SER A 64 -25.19 -5.76 7.12
CA SER A 64 -25.08 -7.23 6.97
C SER A 64 -25.84 -7.73 5.72
N THR A 65 -26.95 -7.07 5.35
CA THR A 65 -27.68 -7.41 4.13
C THR A 65 -26.87 -7.09 2.89
N LEU A 66 -26.16 -5.95 2.88
CA LEU A 66 -25.25 -5.57 1.80
C LEU A 66 -24.06 -6.52 1.70
N ILE A 67 -23.41 -6.83 2.84
CA ILE A 67 -22.31 -7.79 2.89
C ILE A 67 -22.74 -9.15 2.31
N ASN A 68 -23.88 -9.67 2.76
CA ASN A 68 -24.41 -10.94 2.27
C ASN A 68 -24.73 -10.89 0.75
N HIS A 69 -25.16 -9.74 0.24
CA HIS A 69 -25.40 -9.58 -1.19
C HIS A 69 -24.09 -9.57 -2.01
N LEU A 70 -23.07 -8.85 -1.52
CA LEU A 70 -21.75 -8.81 -2.12
C LEU A 70 -21.12 -10.22 -2.14
N SER A 71 -21.23 -10.96 -1.04
CA SER A 71 -20.65 -12.31 -0.89
C SER A 71 -21.30 -13.39 -1.78
N LYS A 72 -22.54 -13.19 -2.21
CA LYS A 72 -23.26 -14.15 -3.08
C LYS A 72 -22.90 -14.02 -4.55
N ARG A 73 -22.37 -12.89 -4.99
CA ARG A 73 -22.15 -12.59 -6.41
C ARG A 73 -20.83 -13.09 -6.99
N GLU A 74 -19.81 -13.19 -6.16
CA GLU A 74 -18.48 -13.63 -6.61
C GLU A 74 -18.05 -14.82 -5.76
N VAL A 75 -17.38 -15.79 -6.37
CA VAL A 75 -16.96 -17.05 -5.77
C VAL A 75 -16.33 -16.81 -4.39
N SER A 76 -17.16 -16.82 -3.37
CA SER A 76 -16.67 -16.70 -2.01
C SER A 76 -16.06 -18.05 -1.63
N LEU A 77 -14.74 -18.06 -1.50
CA LEU A 77 -14.09 -19.07 -0.68
C LEU A 77 -14.50 -18.78 0.78
N THR A 78 -15.72 -19.18 1.13
CA THR A 78 -16.18 -19.12 2.52
C THR A 78 -15.40 -20.15 3.32
N SER A 79 -14.29 -19.75 3.90
CA SER A 79 -13.80 -20.47 5.07
C SER A 79 -14.72 -20.09 6.23
N ARG A 80 -15.79 -20.85 6.44
CA ARG A 80 -16.45 -20.92 7.74
C ARG A 80 -15.44 -21.60 8.67
N ILE A 81 -14.60 -20.81 9.33
CA ILE A 81 -13.92 -21.29 10.52
C ILE A 81 -15.04 -21.39 11.58
N ALA A 82 -15.59 -22.59 11.70
CA ALA A 82 -16.52 -22.93 12.76
C ALA A 82 -15.73 -22.89 14.07
N GLY A 83 -16.04 -21.95 14.96
CA GLY A 83 -15.44 -22.02 16.27
C GLY A 83 -15.59 -20.86 17.23
N THR A 84 -16.26 -19.73 16.92
CA THR A 84 -16.53 -18.73 17.95
C THR A 84 -17.85 -18.01 17.68
N THR A 85 -18.81 -18.30 18.53
CA THR A 85 -20.19 -17.81 18.51
C THR A 85 -20.26 -16.37 19.00
N ARG A 86 -19.85 -15.39 18.22
CA ARG A 86 -20.17 -13.93 18.33
C ARG A 86 -19.17 -13.04 17.57
N ASP A 87 -18.41 -13.61 16.62
CA ASP A 87 -17.38 -12.87 15.91
C ASP A 87 -17.95 -12.15 14.70
N ILE A 88 -17.27 -11.06 14.32
CA ILE A 88 -17.48 -10.21 13.15
C ILE A 88 -17.79 -11.13 11.97
N ILE A 89 -18.92 -10.88 11.29
CA ILE A 89 -19.22 -11.56 10.03
C ILE A 89 -18.19 -11.04 9.02
N GLU A 90 -17.16 -11.83 8.81
CA GLU A 90 -16.15 -11.59 7.78
C GLU A 90 -16.61 -12.28 6.49
N SER A 91 -16.79 -11.50 5.46
CA SER A 91 -17.06 -12.03 4.12
C SER A 91 -15.94 -11.63 3.20
N LYS A 92 -15.19 -12.62 2.70
CA LYS A 92 -14.14 -12.42 1.70
C LYS A 92 -14.73 -12.53 0.31
N VAL A 93 -14.52 -11.50 -0.49
CA VAL A 93 -14.99 -11.38 -1.86
C VAL A 93 -13.79 -11.09 -2.75
N LEU A 94 -13.69 -11.76 -3.89
CA LEU A 94 -12.64 -11.48 -4.87
C LEU A 94 -13.10 -10.33 -5.77
N ILE A 95 -12.43 -9.18 -5.69
CA ILE A 95 -12.72 -8.00 -6.51
C ILE A 95 -11.46 -7.64 -7.29
N ASN A 96 -11.51 -7.69 -8.61
CA ASN A 96 -10.37 -7.40 -9.49
C ASN A 96 -9.07 -8.13 -9.10
N GLY A 97 -9.18 -9.42 -8.71
CA GLY A 97 -8.03 -10.25 -8.30
C GLY A 97 -7.54 -10.04 -6.87
N ILE A 98 -8.15 -9.13 -6.09
CA ILE A 98 -7.83 -8.90 -4.68
C ILE A 98 -8.90 -9.51 -3.79
N PHE A 99 -8.49 -10.21 -2.74
CA PHE A 99 -9.39 -10.62 -1.69
C PHE A 99 -9.76 -9.41 -0.81
N VAL A 100 -11.02 -9.00 -0.87
CA VAL A 100 -11.58 -7.93 -0.04
C VAL A 100 -12.38 -8.55 1.09
N THR A 101 -12.02 -8.21 2.33
CA THR A 101 -12.79 -8.60 3.52
C THR A 101 -13.67 -7.44 3.96
N PHE A 102 -14.99 -7.61 3.89
CA PHE A 102 -15.93 -6.64 4.43
C PHE A 102 -16.13 -6.86 5.92
N LEU A 103 -15.84 -5.83 6.72
CA LEU A 103 -16.01 -5.86 8.17
C LEU A 103 -17.37 -5.23 8.54
N ASP A 104 -18.27 -6.05 9.12
CA ASP A 104 -19.52 -5.53 9.67
C ASP A 104 -19.30 -4.89 11.04
N THR A 105 -19.45 -3.58 11.12
CA THR A 105 -19.31 -2.85 12.37
C THR A 105 -20.55 -2.90 13.27
N ALA A 106 -21.61 -3.61 12.88
CA ALA A 106 -22.82 -3.77 13.72
C ALA A 106 -22.55 -4.50 15.04
N GLY A 107 -21.51 -5.34 15.09
CA GLY A 107 -21.08 -6.05 16.31
C GLY A 107 -20.33 -5.18 17.32
N VAL A 108 -19.93 -3.95 16.94
CA VAL A 108 -19.17 -3.02 17.81
C VAL A 108 -20.11 -2.20 18.67
N ARG A 109 -20.93 -2.82 19.49
CA ARG A 109 -21.71 -2.10 20.52
C ARG A 109 -20.92 -2.03 21.82
N GLU A 110 -20.94 -0.86 22.47
CA GLU A 110 -20.45 -0.74 23.84
C GLU A 110 -21.21 -1.69 24.74
N THR A 111 -20.53 -2.70 25.26
CA THR A 111 -21.08 -3.63 26.22
C THR A 111 -20.36 -3.51 27.55
N LYS A 112 -21.10 -3.80 28.65
CA LYS A 112 -20.58 -3.70 30.01
C LYS A 112 -19.67 -4.87 30.41
N ASN A 113 -19.56 -5.92 29.57
CA ASN A 113 -18.79 -7.14 29.87
C ASN A 113 -17.30 -7.02 29.49
N THR A 114 -16.41 -7.47 30.36
CA THR A 114 -14.94 -7.40 30.20
C THR A 114 -14.38 -8.19 29.02
N ILE A 115 -15.02 -9.29 28.63
CA ILE A 115 -14.63 -10.12 27.48
C ILE A 115 -14.94 -9.37 26.16
N GLU A 116 -16.08 -8.67 26.12
CA GLU A 116 -16.49 -7.85 24.96
C GLU A 116 -15.64 -6.60 24.80
N LYS A 117 -15.10 -6.02 25.89
CA LYS A 117 -14.14 -4.89 25.81
C LYS A 117 -12.85 -5.24 25.06
N LYS A 118 -12.34 -6.47 25.21
CA LYS A 118 -11.17 -6.94 24.43
C LYS A 118 -11.51 -7.08 22.94
N GLY A 119 -12.70 -7.61 22.62
CA GLY A 119 -13.19 -7.68 21.24
C GLY A 119 -13.31 -6.30 20.59
N ILE A 120 -13.90 -5.32 21.28
CA ILE A 120 -14.03 -3.93 20.80
C ILE A 120 -12.66 -3.27 20.56
N ALA A 121 -11.68 -3.49 21.42
CA ALA A 121 -10.33 -2.96 21.25
C ALA A 121 -9.66 -3.53 19.99
N THR A 122 -9.82 -4.84 19.73
CA THR A 122 -9.31 -5.51 18.53
C THR A 122 -9.97 -4.96 17.27
N ILE A 123 -11.29 -4.74 17.28
CA ILE A 123 -12.04 -4.16 16.18
C ILE A 123 -11.61 -2.70 15.94
N LYS A 124 -11.47 -1.88 16.99
CA LYS A 124 -10.98 -0.51 16.87
C LYS A 124 -9.57 -0.45 16.29
N LYS A 125 -8.70 -1.40 16.64
CA LYS A 125 -7.37 -1.53 16.05
C LYS A 125 -7.46 -1.88 14.57
N ARG A 126 -8.30 -2.85 14.21
CA ARG A 126 -8.50 -3.28 12.82
C ARG A 126 -9.16 -2.19 11.96
N LEU A 127 -10.07 -1.39 12.51
CA LEU A 127 -10.65 -0.23 11.84
C LEU A 127 -9.63 0.88 11.51
N LYS A 128 -8.47 0.90 12.18
CA LYS A 128 -7.38 1.83 11.84
C LYS A 128 -6.55 1.37 10.65
N SER A 129 -6.59 0.07 10.33
CA SER A 129 -5.82 -0.55 9.25
C SER A 129 -6.64 -0.89 8.01
N VAL A 130 -7.93 -0.50 7.95
CA VAL A 130 -8.75 -0.70 6.75
C VAL A 130 -8.26 0.17 5.61
N ALA A 131 -8.38 -0.33 4.38
CA ALA A 131 -8.01 0.40 3.18
C ALA A 131 -8.83 1.70 3.04
N PHE A 132 -10.13 1.60 3.24
CA PHE A 132 -11.07 2.71 3.33
C PHE A 132 -12.39 2.24 3.95
N LYS A 133 -13.32 3.17 4.15
CA LYS A 133 -14.62 2.89 4.78
C LYS A 133 -15.76 3.11 3.79
N ILE A 134 -16.82 2.34 3.96
CA ILE A 134 -18.09 2.52 3.27
C ILE A 134 -19.14 2.93 4.30
N PHE A 135 -19.66 4.14 4.17
CA PHE A 135 -20.71 4.66 5.02
C PHE A 135 -22.09 4.39 4.41
N LEU A 136 -22.91 3.66 5.14
CA LEU A 136 -24.32 3.46 4.80
C LEU A 136 -25.20 4.37 5.66
N ILE A 137 -26.00 5.23 5.02
CA ILE A 137 -26.85 6.20 5.70
C ILE A 137 -28.31 6.04 5.29
N ASN A 138 -29.24 6.38 6.17
CA ASN A 138 -30.64 6.56 5.83
C ASN A 138 -30.95 8.03 5.48
N LYS A 139 -30.27 8.96 6.15
CA LYS A 139 -30.37 10.42 5.96
C LYS A 139 -29.01 11.06 6.16
N GLU A 140 -28.79 12.24 5.62
CA GLU A 140 -27.48 12.92 5.66
C GLU A 140 -27.03 13.24 7.09
N THR A 141 -27.93 13.50 8.00
CA THR A 141 -27.64 13.74 9.42
C THR A 141 -27.01 12.52 10.12
N ASP A 142 -27.13 11.32 9.55
CA ASP A 142 -26.50 10.12 10.12
C ASP A 142 -24.97 10.25 10.13
N LEU A 143 -24.38 10.93 9.15
CA LEU A 143 -22.92 11.13 9.07
C LEU A 143 -22.40 11.91 10.29
N ASN A 144 -23.09 12.97 10.68
CA ASN A 144 -22.72 13.81 11.84
C ASN A 144 -22.85 13.03 13.15
N ASN A 145 -23.84 12.13 13.23
CA ASN A 145 -24.14 11.37 14.45
C ASN A 145 -23.20 10.18 14.68
N MET A 146 -22.44 9.76 13.65
CA MET A 146 -21.51 8.62 13.78
C MET A 146 -20.22 8.96 14.53
N GLY A 147 -19.85 10.24 14.65
CA GLY A 147 -18.62 10.68 15.32
C GLY A 147 -17.33 10.13 14.69
N ILE A 148 -17.39 9.69 13.44
CA ILE A 148 -16.26 9.12 12.69
C ILE A 148 -15.91 10.07 11.56
N LYS A 149 -14.63 10.43 11.48
CA LYS A 149 -14.12 11.30 10.40
C LYS A 149 -14.20 10.55 9.07
N ILE A 150 -14.75 11.23 8.08
CA ILE A 150 -14.81 10.78 6.68
C ILE A 150 -13.62 11.39 5.95
N PHE A 151 -12.92 10.58 5.18
CA PHE A 151 -11.81 10.99 4.33
C PHE A 151 -12.19 10.88 2.85
N ASP A 152 -11.39 11.46 1.98
CA ASP A 152 -11.66 11.48 0.51
C ASP A 152 -11.64 10.07 -0.10
N GLU A 153 -10.94 9.13 0.55
CA GLU A 153 -10.90 7.73 0.15
C GLU A 153 -12.20 6.98 0.48
N ASP A 154 -12.98 7.47 1.45
CA ASP A 154 -14.18 6.79 1.93
C ASP A 154 -15.33 6.92 0.92
N LEU A 155 -16.25 5.96 0.94
CA LEU A 155 -17.45 5.96 0.10
C LEU A 155 -18.70 6.15 0.96
N VAL A 156 -19.64 6.92 0.47
CA VAL A 156 -20.92 7.15 1.16
C VAL A 156 -22.09 6.75 0.24
N PHE A 157 -22.95 5.86 0.76
CA PHE A 157 -24.14 5.40 0.04
C PHE A 157 -25.41 5.59 0.86
N LYS A 158 -26.46 6.00 0.17
CA LYS A 158 -27.83 5.96 0.71
C LYS A 158 -28.33 4.52 0.73
N ALA A 159 -28.56 3.99 1.89
CA ALA A 159 -29.07 2.63 2.06
C ALA A 159 -30.57 2.52 1.71
N LYS A 160 -31.02 1.31 1.43
CA LYS A 160 -32.42 0.97 1.12
C LYS A 160 -32.97 1.79 -0.04
N ALA A 161 -32.18 1.96 -1.09
CA ALA A 161 -32.56 2.73 -2.28
C ALA A 161 -33.84 2.22 -2.97
N ASP A 162 -34.19 0.96 -2.76
CA ASP A 162 -35.44 0.34 -3.18
C ASP A 162 -36.70 0.99 -2.56
N ARG A 163 -36.56 1.81 -1.52
CA ARG A 163 -37.64 2.51 -0.84
C ARG A 163 -37.85 3.97 -1.27
N GLY A 164 -37.16 4.44 -2.31
CA GLY A 164 -37.46 5.68 -3.02
C GLY A 164 -37.04 7.00 -2.40
N ASN A 165 -36.29 7.03 -1.29
CA ASN A 165 -35.85 8.31 -0.71
C ASN A 165 -34.62 8.84 -1.44
N LYS A 166 -34.72 10.08 -1.99
CA LYS A 166 -33.62 10.77 -2.69
C LYS A 166 -32.69 11.50 -1.70
N THR A 167 -31.40 11.39 -1.94
CA THR A 167 -30.33 12.16 -1.29
C THR A 167 -29.30 12.52 -2.36
N ARG A 168 -28.33 13.38 -2.03
CA ARG A 168 -27.19 13.67 -2.92
C ARG A 168 -26.24 12.48 -3.12
N PHE A 169 -26.32 11.45 -2.28
CA PHE A 169 -25.48 10.26 -2.36
C PHE A 169 -26.13 9.19 -3.22
N SER A 170 -25.28 8.40 -3.90
CA SER A 170 -25.72 7.25 -4.68
C SER A 170 -26.47 6.25 -3.82
N GLY A 171 -27.56 5.71 -4.33
CA GLY A 171 -28.38 4.77 -3.60
C GLY A 171 -27.91 3.33 -3.74
N ILE A 172 -27.98 2.57 -2.64
CA ILE A 172 -27.64 1.14 -2.64
C ILE A 172 -28.71 0.33 -1.87
N SER A 173 -29.02 -0.87 -2.37
CA SER A 173 -29.87 -1.83 -1.68
C SER A 173 -29.26 -3.22 -1.69
N GLY A 174 -28.86 -3.72 -0.51
CA GLY A 174 -28.42 -5.11 -0.36
C GLY A 174 -29.56 -6.13 -0.57
N LYS A 175 -30.83 -5.71 -0.48
CA LYS A 175 -31.98 -6.59 -0.68
C LYS A 175 -32.22 -6.87 -2.18
N THR A 176 -32.23 -5.84 -3.00
CA THR A 176 -32.56 -5.92 -4.43
C THR A 176 -31.33 -5.93 -5.34
N GLY A 177 -30.17 -5.54 -4.83
CA GLY A 177 -28.95 -5.36 -5.61
C GLY A 177 -28.89 -4.03 -6.37
N LEU A 178 -29.88 -3.14 -6.18
CA LEU A 178 -29.86 -1.82 -6.79
C LEU A 178 -28.64 -1.04 -6.35
N GLY A 179 -27.87 -0.44 -7.26
CA GLY A 179 -26.67 0.35 -7.00
C GLY A 179 -25.43 -0.48 -6.59
N VAL A 180 -25.53 -1.81 -6.48
CA VAL A 180 -24.40 -2.64 -6.05
C VAL A 180 -23.32 -2.73 -7.13
N LYS A 181 -23.68 -2.78 -8.41
CA LYS A 181 -22.70 -2.78 -9.50
C LYS A 181 -21.87 -1.50 -9.53
N GLU A 182 -22.52 -0.36 -9.34
CA GLU A 182 -21.88 0.96 -9.26
C GLU A 182 -20.95 1.04 -8.04
N ALA A 183 -21.39 0.50 -6.89
CA ALA A 183 -20.57 0.44 -5.68
C ALA A 183 -19.32 -0.42 -5.88
N ILE A 184 -19.44 -1.59 -6.52
CA ILE A 184 -18.29 -2.45 -6.85
C ILE A 184 -17.32 -1.70 -7.77
N SER A 185 -17.82 -1.02 -8.83
CA SER A 185 -16.97 -0.24 -9.74
C SER A 185 -16.22 0.89 -9.02
N LEU A 186 -16.84 1.54 -8.03
CA LEU A 186 -16.17 2.54 -7.20
C LEU A 186 -15.13 1.92 -6.27
N ILE A 187 -15.41 0.74 -5.71
CA ILE A 187 -14.44 -0.03 -4.93
C ILE A 187 -13.25 -0.39 -5.81
N GLU A 188 -13.46 -0.98 -6.99
CA GLU A 188 -12.42 -1.36 -7.94
C GLU A 188 -11.47 -0.21 -8.29
N LYS A 189 -12.03 1.01 -8.48
CA LYS A 189 -11.23 2.21 -8.76
C LYS A 189 -10.32 2.62 -7.60
N LYS A 190 -10.69 2.26 -6.37
CA LYS A 190 -9.93 2.58 -5.16
C LYS A 190 -8.98 1.46 -4.72
N LEU A 191 -9.14 0.26 -5.27
CA LEU A 191 -8.19 -0.82 -5.05
C LEU A 191 -6.86 -0.53 -5.77
N PRO A 192 -5.72 -1.00 -5.23
CA PRO A 192 -4.43 -0.87 -5.89
C PRO A 192 -4.49 -1.41 -7.32
N LYS A 193 -4.02 -0.62 -8.28
CA LYS A 193 -3.91 -1.10 -9.67
C LYS A 193 -2.76 -2.07 -9.75
N PHE A 194 -3.03 -3.27 -10.27
CA PHE A 194 -1.96 -4.22 -10.54
C PHE A 194 -1.17 -3.79 -11.76
N TYR A 195 0.07 -3.46 -11.53
CA TYR A 195 1.07 -3.54 -12.57
C TYR A 195 1.70 -4.92 -12.46
N PHE A 196 1.30 -5.85 -13.32
CA PHE A 196 1.99 -7.14 -13.53
C PHE A 196 3.35 -6.95 -14.21
N ASN A 197 4.06 -5.90 -13.87
CA ASN A 197 5.48 -5.87 -14.11
C ASN A 197 6.07 -6.80 -13.05
N SER A 198 6.75 -7.83 -13.49
CA SER A 198 7.45 -8.84 -12.71
C SER A 198 8.31 -8.19 -11.61
N GLY A 199 7.65 -7.69 -10.55
CA GLY A 199 8.32 -7.14 -9.39
C GLY A 199 9.17 -8.25 -8.77
N SER A 200 10.46 -8.03 -8.67
CA SER A 200 11.43 -8.98 -8.13
C SER A 200 11.23 -9.18 -6.62
N ILE A 201 10.43 -8.31 -5.97
CA ILE A 201 10.26 -8.26 -4.52
C ILE A 201 9.00 -9.00 -4.11
N SER A 202 9.15 -10.05 -3.32
CA SER A 202 8.04 -10.88 -2.86
C SER A 202 7.95 -11.06 -1.34
N THR A 203 8.91 -10.54 -0.59
CA THR A 203 9.00 -10.73 0.87
C THR A 203 9.11 -9.40 1.62
N TYR A 204 8.60 -9.36 2.86
CA TYR A 204 8.74 -8.20 3.77
C TYR A 204 10.20 -7.80 4.02
N ARG A 205 11.11 -8.79 4.08
CA ARG A 205 12.54 -8.53 4.25
C ARG A 205 13.10 -7.73 3.07
N GLN A 206 12.72 -8.09 1.85
CA GLN A 206 13.14 -7.37 0.65
C GLN A 206 12.55 -5.96 0.60
N GLN A 207 11.27 -5.81 0.96
CA GLN A 207 10.60 -4.50 1.04
C GLN A 207 11.30 -3.55 2.02
N SER A 208 11.64 -4.03 3.23
CA SER A 208 12.37 -3.23 4.22
C SER A 208 13.69 -2.73 3.63
N LYS A 209 14.45 -3.60 2.97
CA LYS A 209 15.73 -3.24 2.36
C LYS A 209 15.59 -2.25 1.19
N ILE A 210 14.53 -2.35 0.39
CA ILE A 210 14.23 -1.36 -0.64
C ILE A 210 13.87 0.00 -0.03
N SER A 211 13.15 0.01 1.10
CA SER A 211 12.87 1.27 1.81
C SER A 211 14.15 1.89 2.36
N ASP A 212 15.01 1.10 3.00
CA ASP A 212 16.32 1.55 3.48
C ASP A 212 17.19 2.12 2.33
N LEU A 213 17.20 1.43 1.17
CA LEU A 213 17.89 1.89 -0.03
C LEU A 213 17.35 3.22 -0.55
N LEU A 214 16.03 3.33 -0.64
CA LEU A 214 15.38 4.57 -1.10
C LEU A 214 15.77 5.76 -0.21
N ASP A 215 15.78 5.56 1.11
CA ASP A 215 16.19 6.61 2.06
C ASP A 215 17.66 7.01 1.88
N VAL A 216 18.54 6.05 1.63
CA VAL A 216 19.97 6.31 1.34
C VAL A 216 20.12 7.12 0.06
N PHE A 217 19.47 6.74 -1.04
CA PHE A 217 19.62 7.43 -2.32
C PHE A 217 18.94 8.80 -2.36
N LEU A 218 17.81 9.00 -1.66
CA LEU A 218 17.24 10.32 -1.42
C LEU A 218 18.16 11.21 -0.56
N GLY A 219 18.92 10.60 0.36
CA GLY A 219 19.96 11.28 1.11
C GLY A 219 21.12 11.72 0.22
N LEU A 220 21.63 10.82 -0.64
CA LEU A 220 22.71 11.09 -1.59
C LEU A 220 22.35 12.22 -2.57
N GLU A 221 21.13 12.21 -3.12
CA GLU A 221 20.61 13.28 -3.97
C GLU A 221 20.74 14.65 -3.29
N ARG A 222 20.24 14.76 -2.05
CA ARG A 222 20.30 16.01 -1.28
C ARG A 222 21.72 16.45 -0.96
N ASP A 223 22.61 15.50 -0.62
CA ASP A 223 23.99 15.78 -0.24
C ASP A 223 24.80 16.31 -1.44
N ILE A 224 24.64 15.70 -2.62
CA ILE A 224 25.28 16.18 -3.85
C ILE A 224 24.74 17.57 -4.23
N MET A 225 23.42 17.76 -4.21
CA MET A 225 22.82 19.07 -4.51
C MET A 225 23.21 20.14 -3.48
N GLY A 226 23.54 19.74 -2.24
CA GLY A 226 24.02 20.59 -1.17
C GLY A 226 25.52 20.89 -1.23
N GLY A 227 26.27 20.30 -2.17
CA GLY A 227 27.71 20.48 -2.30
C GLY A 227 28.52 19.77 -1.20
N LEU A 228 28.05 18.63 -0.70
CA LEU A 228 28.79 17.83 0.28
C LEU A 228 30.05 17.25 -0.37
N ASP A 229 31.15 17.13 0.40
CA ASP A 229 32.40 16.55 -0.08
C ASP A 229 32.21 15.16 -0.70
N VAL A 230 32.85 14.92 -1.83
CA VAL A 230 32.69 13.71 -2.65
C VAL A 230 33.04 12.43 -1.91
N GLU A 231 34.02 12.49 -0.98
CA GLU A 231 34.42 11.35 -0.12
C GLU A 231 33.26 10.90 0.79
N LEU A 232 32.53 11.87 1.37
CA LEU A 232 31.37 11.58 2.24
C LEU A 232 30.18 11.04 1.42
N VAL A 233 30.01 11.54 0.21
CA VAL A 233 29.00 11.02 -0.73
C VAL A 233 29.33 9.58 -1.13
N ALA A 234 30.61 9.29 -1.44
CA ALA A 234 31.08 7.95 -1.80
C ALA A 234 30.90 6.95 -0.64
N GLU A 235 31.15 7.36 0.62
CA GLU A 235 30.90 6.50 1.79
C GLU A 235 29.43 6.11 1.92
N LYS A 236 28.52 7.04 1.72
CA LYS A 236 27.06 6.74 1.72
C LYS A 236 26.67 5.84 0.54
N ALA A 237 27.27 6.02 -0.62
CA ALA A 237 27.06 5.15 -1.78
C ALA A 237 27.55 3.72 -1.51
N ARG A 238 28.70 3.54 -0.83
CA ARG A 238 29.19 2.22 -0.38
C ARG A 238 28.21 1.55 0.60
N TYR A 239 27.60 2.33 1.49
CA TYR A 239 26.55 1.79 2.36
C TYR A 239 25.33 1.31 1.58
N GLY A 240 24.87 2.09 0.58
CA GLY A 240 23.83 1.67 -0.34
C GLY A 240 24.17 0.35 -1.07
N LEU A 241 25.42 0.20 -1.51
CA LEU A 241 25.89 -1.04 -2.13
C LEU A 241 25.78 -2.24 -1.21
N LYS A 242 26.19 -2.11 0.07
CA LYS A 242 26.02 -3.16 1.08
C LYS A 242 24.56 -3.60 1.28
N LEU A 243 23.61 -2.66 1.20
CA LEU A 243 22.18 -3.00 1.25
C LEU A 243 21.75 -3.81 0.02
N ILE A 244 22.27 -3.49 -1.17
CA ILE A 244 22.01 -4.24 -2.40
C ILE A 244 22.59 -5.66 -2.28
N GLU A 245 23.81 -5.81 -1.77
CA GLU A 245 24.43 -7.12 -1.52
C GLU A 245 23.59 -8.02 -0.59
N GLN A 246 22.94 -7.41 0.42
CA GLN A 246 22.03 -8.13 1.31
C GLN A 246 20.74 -8.61 0.63
N LEU A 247 20.37 -7.99 -0.49
CA LEU A 247 19.21 -8.37 -1.30
C LEU A 247 19.54 -9.43 -2.34
N THR A 248 20.67 -9.26 -3.05
CA THR A 248 21.01 -10.03 -4.26
C THR A 248 22.06 -11.11 -4.04
N GLY A 249 22.79 -11.05 -2.94
CA GLY A 249 23.99 -11.83 -2.69
C GLY A 249 25.27 -10.99 -2.93
N ARG A 250 26.44 -11.59 -2.71
CA ARG A 250 27.73 -10.89 -2.83
C ARG A 250 27.93 -10.33 -4.24
N ILE A 251 28.28 -9.04 -4.30
CA ILE A 251 28.76 -8.38 -5.52
C ILE A 251 30.29 -8.48 -5.50
N ASP A 252 30.88 -8.91 -6.62
CA ASP A 252 32.32 -9.07 -6.74
C ASP A 252 32.99 -7.68 -6.89
N THR A 253 34.00 -7.40 -6.06
CA THR A 253 34.79 -6.16 -6.14
C THR A 253 35.53 -6.01 -7.47
N GLU A 254 35.88 -7.11 -8.16
CA GLU A 254 36.47 -7.09 -9.49
C GLU A 254 35.52 -6.52 -10.55
N GLU A 255 34.22 -6.68 -10.38
CA GLU A 255 33.19 -6.13 -11.27
C GLU A 255 33.15 -4.59 -11.20
N VAL A 256 33.32 -4.01 -9.99
CA VAL A 256 33.43 -2.55 -9.79
C VAL A 256 34.66 -2.01 -10.50
N LEU A 257 35.83 -2.63 -10.30
CA LEU A 257 37.06 -2.25 -10.95
C LEU A 257 36.96 -2.34 -12.47
N GLY A 258 36.32 -3.39 -12.98
CA GLY A 258 36.08 -3.56 -14.42
C GLY A 258 35.24 -2.44 -15.05
N ILE A 259 34.26 -1.90 -14.30
CA ILE A 259 33.45 -0.76 -14.75
C ILE A 259 34.28 0.52 -14.74
N ILE A 260 35.08 0.77 -13.71
CA ILE A 260 35.97 1.91 -13.59
C ILE A 260 36.92 1.93 -14.80
N PHE A 261 37.65 0.83 -15.06
CA PHE A 261 38.61 0.77 -16.17
C PHE A 261 37.97 0.89 -17.56
N LYS A 262 36.75 0.41 -17.76
CA LYS A 262 36.03 0.54 -19.03
C LYS A 262 35.45 1.94 -19.26
N SER A 263 34.99 2.60 -18.19
CA SER A 263 34.33 3.93 -18.32
C SER A 263 35.31 5.09 -18.48
N PHE A 264 36.53 4.97 -17.96
CA PHE A 264 37.47 6.09 -17.90
C PHE A 264 38.64 5.97 -18.87
N CYS A 265 38.70 4.93 -19.73
CA CYS A 265 39.82 4.73 -20.68
C CYS A 265 41.23 4.91 -20.06
N ILE A 266 41.41 4.53 -18.80
CA ILE A 266 42.68 4.60 -18.09
C ILE A 266 43.55 3.44 -18.57
N GLY A 267 44.41 3.70 -19.56
CA GLY A 267 45.32 2.66 -20.06
C GLY A 267 45.69 2.80 -21.55
N LYS A 268 45.83 4.01 -22.08
CA LYS A 268 46.60 4.24 -23.32
C LYS A 268 47.68 5.23 -23.11
#